data_6eaf868d33f9d8085f65b1e52c5532f8
#
_entry.id   6eaf868d33f9d8085f65b1e52c5532f8
#
_cell.length_a   1.000
_cell.length_b   1.000
_cell.length_c   1.000
_cell.angle_alpha   90.00
_cell.angle_beta   90.00
_cell.angle_gamma   90.00
#
_symmetry.space_group_name_H-M   'P 1'
#
loop_
_entity.id
_entity.type
_entity.pdbx_description
1 polymer ?
#
loop_
_entity_poly.entity_id
_entity_poly.type
_entity_poly.pdbx_seq_one_letter_code
_entity_poly.pdbx_strand_id
1 'polypeptide(L)'
;MTDETTLTVHGERELAARTARLFGETRREFFCAANDLRTWYGFRGAPGRFGDAGAGEHGNEGAGLGAGEGLHARGEIVRRLRARVAGGVTVRKLYTPAVLADEQQRLHLFDVASAGGLVRVRAATLPQEAIVIDRRVMIVAGRHGARGRAFTITTAPALVEGVHALMRATWDAGVPFADYLAREDSGLDAQALAVLRALAAGLTDAAGARRVGMSVRTYRRRVAELMSVLEAGSRFQAGVNASRRGLTGA
;
A
#
# COMPACT_ATOMS: atom_id res chain seq x y z
N MET A 1 25.73 18.80 -14.94
CA MET A 1 24.82 19.56 -14.08
C MET A 1 23.43 19.19 -14.53
N THR A 2 22.70 18.33 -13.76
CA THR A 2 21.30 18.03 -14.03
C THR A 2 20.51 19.27 -13.61
N ASP A 3 19.76 19.84 -14.53
CA ASP A 3 18.91 21.00 -14.28
C ASP A 3 17.90 20.63 -13.21
N GLU A 4 18.04 21.18 -12.00
CA GLU A 4 17.12 20.93 -10.88
C GLU A 4 15.81 21.64 -11.17
N THR A 5 14.81 20.86 -11.58
CA THR A 5 13.50 21.41 -11.93
C THR A 5 12.50 21.09 -10.82
N THR A 6 11.82 22.14 -10.34
CA THR A 6 10.65 22.00 -9.46
C THR A 6 9.46 22.69 -10.13
N LEU A 7 8.37 21.96 -10.27
CA LEU A 7 7.15 22.41 -10.94
C LEU A 7 5.93 22.10 -10.06
N THR A 8 5.03 23.04 -9.92
CA THR A 8 3.72 22.82 -9.29
C THR A 8 2.64 22.75 -10.37
N VAL A 9 1.83 21.72 -10.32
CA VAL A 9 0.68 21.51 -11.21
C VAL A 9 -0.60 21.42 -10.39
N HIS A 10 -1.74 21.73 -10.98
CA HIS A 10 -3.05 21.76 -10.32
C HIS A 10 -4.03 20.80 -10.98
N GLY A 11 -4.60 19.92 -10.18
CA GLY A 11 -5.55 18.91 -10.63
C GLY A 11 -4.88 17.70 -11.28
N GLU A 12 -5.64 16.62 -11.34
CA GLU A 12 -5.18 15.31 -11.77
C GLU A 12 -4.89 15.23 -13.27
N ARG A 13 -5.63 16.02 -14.08
CA ARG A 13 -5.47 16.04 -15.54
C ARG A 13 -4.10 16.62 -15.93
N GLU A 14 -3.72 17.76 -15.35
CA GLU A 14 -2.43 18.39 -15.63
C GLU A 14 -1.29 17.49 -15.12
N LEU A 15 -1.44 16.93 -13.92
CA LEU A 15 -0.49 15.98 -13.36
C LEU A 15 -0.28 14.78 -14.31
N ALA A 16 -1.38 14.16 -14.77
CA ALA A 16 -1.33 13.02 -15.69
C ALA A 16 -0.58 13.37 -16.99
N ALA A 17 -0.90 14.51 -17.61
CA ALA A 17 -0.24 14.96 -18.84
C ALA A 17 1.28 15.15 -18.66
N ARG A 18 1.69 15.71 -17.52
CA ARG A 18 3.11 15.98 -17.22
C ARG A 18 3.91 14.74 -16.86
N THR A 19 3.27 13.74 -16.30
CA THR A 19 3.96 12.56 -15.71
C THR A 19 3.78 11.28 -16.53
N ALA A 20 2.98 11.30 -17.60
CA ALA A 20 2.70 10.14 -18.45
C ALA A 20 3.97 9.37 -18.88
N ARG A 21 4.98 10.10 -19.36
CA ARG A 21 6.25 9.52 -19.79
C ARG A 21 7.05 8.93 -18.64
N LEU A 22 7.06 9.60 -17.48
CA LEU A 22 7.85 9.17 -16.32
C LEU A 22 7.48 7.77 -15.87
N PHE A 23 6.19 7.45 -15.86
CA PHE A 23 5.71 6.11 -15.52
C PHE A 23 6.09 5.08 -16.59
N GLY A 24 6.00 5.47 -17.88
CA GLY A 24 6.42 4.66 -19.02
C GLY A 24 7.91 4.34 -18.99
N GLU A 25 8.74 5.23 -18.52
CA GLU A 25 10.19 5.16 -18.56
C GLU A 25 10.83 4.66 -17.26
N THR A 26 10.03 4.30 -16.23
CA THR A 26 10.54 3.72 -14.97
C THR A 26 11.38 2.48 -15.25
N ARG A 27 12.62 2.45 -14.76
CA ARG A 27 13.59 1.38 -15.03
C ARG A 27 14.01 0.59 -13.80
N ARG A 28 13.94 1.19 -12.62
CA ARG A 28 14.46 0.58 -11.38
C ARG A 28 13.39 0.48 -10.30
N GLU A 29 12.74 1.58 -9.97
CA GLU A 29 11.84 1.64 -8.82
C GLU A 29 10.68 2.59 -9.07
N PHE A 30 9.48 2.12 -8.75
CA PHE A 30 8.28 2.92 -8.55
C PHE A 30 7.84 2.77 -7.10
N PHE A 31 7.90 3.85 -6.32
CA PHE A 31 7.51 3.84 -4.93
C PHE A 31 6.39 4.84 -4.69
N CYS A 32 5.21 4.37 -4.33
CA CYS A 32 4.05 5.18 -3.99
C CYS A 32 3.72 5.01 -2.50
N ALA A 33 3.52 6.12 -1.80
CA ALA A 33 2.99 6.16 -0.44
C ALA A 33 1.78 7.09 -0.41
N ALA A 34 0.61 6.58 -0.02
CA ALA A 34 -0.64 7.32 0.02
C ALA A 34 -1.55 6.83 1.13
N ASN A 35 -2.41 7.70 1.64
CA ASN A 35 -3.40 7.32 2.65
C ASN A 35 -4.49 6.42 2.05
N ASP A 36 -4.88 6.73 0.80
CA ASP A 36 -5.77 5.92 -0.03
C ASP A 36 -5.40 6.10 -1.52
N LEU A 37 -6.18 5.53 -2.43
CA LEU A 37 -5.96 5.71 -3.85
C LEU A 37 -6.55 7.01 -4.42
N ARG A 38 -7.40 7.72 -3.66
CA ARG A 38 -8.13 8.90 -4.18
C ARG A 38 -7.19 10.02 -4.60
N THR A 39 -6.11 10.21 -3.86
CA THR A 39 -5.08 11.19 -4.19
C THR A 39 -4.47 10.99 -5.57
N TRP A 40 -4.43 9.73 -6.04
CA TRP A 40 -3.77 9.32 -7.27
C TRP A 40 -4.76 8.75 -8.29
N TYR A 41 -6.04 9.10 -8.22
CA TYR A 41 -7.06 8.58 -9.14
C TYR A 41 -6.79 8.94 -10.60
N GLY A 42 -6.23 10.08 -10.89
CA GLY A 42 -5.75 10.45 -12.22
C GLY A 42 -4.63 9.55 -12.72
N PHE A 43 -3.96 8.84 -11.81
CA PHE A 43 -3.00 7.78 -12.06
C PHE A 43 -3.61 6.38 -12.12
N ARG A 44 -4.91 6.23 -12.35
CA ARG A 44 -5.56 4.92 -12.61
C ARG A 44 -4.91 4.16 -13.76
N GLY A 45 -3.99 4.76 -14.43
CA GLY A 45 -3.20 4.19 -15.49
C GLY A 45 -1.73 4.11 -15.26
N ALA A 46 -1.19 4.06 -14.04
CA ALA A 46 0.15 3.52 -13.90
C ALA A 46 0.08 1.98 -13.95
N PRO A 47 0.58 1.33 -14.92
CA PRO A 47 0.79 1.49 -16.35
C PRO A 47 -0.32 0.82 -17.18
N GLY A 48 -1.29 1.55 -17.66
CA GLY A 48 -2.34 0.93 -18.47
C GLY A 48 -3.22 1.88 -19.32
N ARG A 49 -3.27 3.17 -19.04
CA ARG A 49 -4.06 4.12 -19.82
C ARG A 49 -3.30 5.38 -20.24
N PHE A 50 -2.04 5.24 -20.64
CA PHE A 50 -1.37 6.31 -21.37
C PHE A 50 -1.23 5.91 -22.82
N GLY A 51 -2.30 6.04 -23.60
CA GLY A 51 -2.25 5.70 -25.00
C GLY A 51 -3.49 6.07 -25.81
N ASP A 52 -4.44 6.84 -25.26
CA ASP A 52 -5.52 7.41 -26.06
C ASP A 52 -5.94 8.77 -25.50
N ALA A 53 -5.14 9.80 -25.78
CA ALA A 53 -5.57 11.17 -25.82
C ALA A 53 -6.02 11.47 -27.26
N GLY A 54 -7.04 10.76 -27.71
CA GLY A 54 -7.83 11.06 -28.88
C GLY A 54 -9.05 11.87 -28.46
N ALA A 55 -9.13 13.08 -28.97
CA ALA A 55 -10.19 14.07 -28.82
C ALA A 55 -11.61 13.47 -28.67
N GLY A 56 -12.33 13.93 -27.65
CA GLY A 56 -13.75 13.68 -27.48
C GLY A 56 -14.27 14.56 -26.34
N GLU A 57 -14.71 15.78 -26.73
CA GLU A 57 -15.55 16.62 -25.88
C GLU A 57 -16.86 15.89 -25.59
N HIS A 58 -17.39 16.13 -24.43
CA HIS A 58 -18.75 16.12 -23.92
C HIS A 58 -19.08 15.13 -22.81
N GLY A 59 -19.74 15.70 -21.78
CA GLY A 59 -20.85 15.08 -21.08
C GLY A 59 -20.50 14.35 -19.78
N ASN A 60 -20.78 15.04 -18.70
CA ASN A 60 -21.11 14.48 -17.39
C ASN A 60 -22.33 13.57 -17.55
N GLU A 61 -22.13 12.25 -17.56
CA GLU A 61 -23.16 11.27 -17.20
C GLU A 61 -22.49 9.98 -16.72
N GLY A 62 -22.92 9.50 -15.56
CA GLY A 62 -22.47 8.25 -14.95
C GLY A 62 -22.86 7.04 -15.79
N ALA A 63 -22.06 6.72 -16.80
CA ALA A 63 -22.17 5.47 -17.53
C ALA A 63 -21.31 4.41 -16.81
N GLY A 64 -21.98 3.49 -16.13
CA GLY A 64 -21.37 2.26 -15.67
C GLY A 64 -20.73 1.54 -16.86
N LEU A 65 -19.39 1.45 -16.85
CA LEU A 65 -18.67 0.59 -17.77
C LEU A 65 -19.22 -0.84 -17.61
N GLY A 66 -19.64 -1.46 -18.70
CA GLY A 66 -20.13 -2.82 -18.69
C GLY A 66 -19.09 -3.76 -18.02
N ALA A 67 -19.57 -4.70 -17.21
CA ALA A 67 -18.71 -5.59 -16.42
C ALA A 67 -17.60 -6.27 -17.24
N GLY A 68 -17.81 -6.49 -18.54
CA GLY A 68 -16.82 -7.05 -19.47
C GLY A 68 -15.67 -6.12 -19.81
N GLU A 69 -15.91 -4.83 -20.03
CA GLU A 69 -14.87 -3.85 -20.37
C GLU A 69 -13.96 -3.56 -19.15
N GLY A 70 -14.53 -3.54 -17.94
CA GLY A 70 -13.79 -3.39 -16.71
C GLY A 70 -12.81 -4.54 -16.46
N LEU A 71 -13.20 -5.77 -16.74
CA LEU A 71 -12.38 -6.97 -16.59
C LEU A 71 -11.19 -7.01 -17.59
N HIS A 72 -11.44 -6.64 -18.85
CA HIS A 72 -10.39 -6.57 -19.88
C HIS A 72 -9.35 -5.47 -19.54
N ALA A 73 -9.80 -4.30 -19.11
CA ALA A 73 -8.92 -3.20 -18.70
C ALA A 73 -8.05 -3.58 -17.49
N ARG A 74 -8.61 -4.29 -16.50
CA ARG A 74 -7.87 -4.81 -15.35
C ARG A 74 -6.81 -5.83 -15.75
N GLY A 75 -7.17 -6.80 -16.61
CA GLY A 75 -6.24 -7.80 -17.10
C GLY A 75 -5.02 -7.18 -17.80
N GLU A 76 -5.23 -6.14 -18.60
CA GLU A 76 -4.16 -5.40 -19.26
C GLU A 76 -3.24 -4.69 -18.26
N ILE A 77 -3.78 -4.05 -17.23
CA ILE A 77 -3.01 -3.39 -16.18
C ILE A 77 -2.11 -4.41 -15.45
N VAL A 78 -2.67 -5.54 -15.06
CA VAL A 78 -1.93 -6.62 -14.38
C VAL A 78 -0.81 -7.16 -15.29
N ARG A 79 -1.13 -7.39 -16.57
CA ARG A 79 -0.14 -7.89 -17.54
C ARG A 79 1.04 -6.94 -17.71
N ARG A 80 0.78 -5.65 -17.90
CA ARG A 80 1.83 -4.62 -18.04
C ARG A 80 2.66 -4.47 -16.76
N LEU A 81 2.03 -4.51 -15.60
CA LEU A 81 2.73 -4.45 -14.33
C LEU A 81 3.63 -5.68 -14.14
N ARG A 82 3.11 -6.87 -14.45
CA ARG A 82 3.89 -8.12 -14.38
C ARG A 82 5.10 -8.09 -15.33
N ALA A 83 4.93 -7.61 -16.56
CA ALA A 83 6.03 -7.47 -17.50
C ALA A 83 7.13 -6.52 -16.98
N ARG A 84 6.76 -5.42 -16.31
CA ARG A 84 7.73 -4.50 -15.69
C ARG A 84 8.46 -5.12 -14.52
N VAL A 85 7.75 -5.78 -13.62
CA VAL A 85 8.36 -6.49 -12.49
C VAL A 85 9.30 -7.59 -12.98
N ALA A 86 8.89 -8.35 -14.00
CA ALA A 86 9.76 -9.35 -14.66
C ALA A 86 10.98 -8.71 -15.33
N GLY A 87 10.86 -7.48 -15.83
CA GLY A 87 11.95 -6.65 -16.35
C GLY A 87 12.85 -6.02 -15.27
N GLY A 88 12.68 -6.37 -14.00
CA GLY A 88 13.51 -5.91 -12.88
C GLY A 88 13.08 -4.61 -12.22
N VAL A 89 11.91 -4.05 -12.58
CA VAL A 89 11.38 -2.86 -11.91
C VAL A 89 10.78 -3.25 -10.56
N THR A 90 11.25 -2.66 -9.47
CA THR A 90 10.66 -2.83 -8.15
C THR A 90 9.48 -1.88 -7.98
N VAL A 91 8.28 -2.42 -7.81
CA VAL A 91 7.07 -1.63 -7.52
C VAL A 91 6.71 -1.76 -6.05
N ARG A 92 6.76 -0.65 -5.31
CA ARG A 92 6.37 -0.56 -3.89
C ARG A 92 5.15 0.34 -3.73
N LYS A 93 4.17 -0.15 -2.99
CA LYS A 93 2.96 0.61 -2.66
C LYS A 93 2.68 0.51 -1.16
N LEU A 94 2.70 1.65 -0.48
CA LEU A 94 2.41 1.79 0.94
C LEU A 94 1.10 2.56 1.12
N TYR A 95 0.18 1.97 1.85
CA TYR A 95 -1.13 2.56 2.11
C TYR A 95 -1.50 2.52 3.58
N THR A 96 -2.54 3.28 3.95
CA THR A 96 -3.22 3.11 5.24
C THR A 96 -4.41 2.13 5.09
N PRO A 97 -4.99 1.64 6.20
CA PRO A 97 -6.18 0.79 6.16
C PRO A 97 -7.38 1.39 5.41
N ALA A 98 -7.44 2.72 5.29
CA ALA A 98 -8.52 3.39 4.55
C ALA A 98 -8.68 2.89 3.10
N VAL A 99 -7.60 2.42 2.48
CA VAL A 99 -7.62 1.84 1.12
C VAL A 99 -8.49 0.57 1.04
N LEU A 100 -8.67 -0.13 2.14
CA LEU A 100 -9.41 -1.40 2.20
C LEU A 100 -10.93 -1.22 2.40
N ALA A 101 -11.35 -0.02 2.81
CA ALA A 101 -12.76 0.33 2.98
C ALA A 101 -13.54 0.40 1.65
N ASP A 102 -12.82 0.59 0.54
CA ASP A 102 -13.38 0.64 -0.81
C ASP A 102 -13.01 -0.64 -1.56
N GLU A 103 -14.01 -1.36 -2.08
CA GLU A 103 -13.80 -2.64 -2.76
C GLU A 103 -12.92 -2.51 -4.01
N GLN A 104 -13.11 -1.44 -4.80
CA GLN A 104 -12.30 -1.23 -6.01
C GLN A 104 -10.84 -0.96 -5.67
N GLN A 105 -10.57 -0.21 -4.60
CA GLN A 105 -9.22 0.03 -4.13
C GLN A 105 -8.58 -1.26 -3.62
N ARG A 106 -9.32 -2.04 -2.84
CA ARG A 106 -8.87 -3.36 -2.37
C ARG A 106 -8.52 -4.29 -3.52
N LEU A 107 -9.39 -4.38 -4.54
CA LEU A 107 -9.14 -5.18 -5.74
C LEU A 107 -7.89 -4.70 -6.50
N HIS A 108 -7.64 -3.39 -6.57
CA HIS A 108 -6.41 -2.86 -7.16
C HIS A 108 -5.15 -3.32 -6.41
N LEU A 109 -5.20 -3.40 -5.07
CA LEU A 109 -4.05 -3.92 -4.30
C LEU A 109 -3.79 -5.40 -4.57
N PHE A 110 -4.84 -6.21 -4.72
CA PHE A 110 -4.71 -7.61 -5.14
C PHE A 110 -4.08 -7.72 -6.53
N ASP A 111 -4.51 -6.88 -7.48
CA ASP A 111 -3.95 -6.84 -8.83
C ASP A 111 -2.45 -6.53 -8.81
N VAL A 112 -2.06 -5.52 -8.01
CA VAL A 112 -0.65 -5.14 -7.85
C VAL A 112 0.17 -6.28 -7.23
N ALA A 113 -0.33 -6.87 -6.15
CA ALA A 113 0.36 -7.97 -5.46
C ALA A 113 0.49 -9.21 -6.37
N SER A 114 -0.58 -9.59 -7.09
CA SER A 114 -0.58 -10.73 -8.02
C SER A 114 0.36 -10.54 -9.20
N ALA A 115 0.63 -9.29 -9.58
CA ALA A 115 1.60 -8.96 -10.62
C ALA A 115 3.05 -8.92 -10.11
N GLY A 116 3.30 -9.21 -8.83
CA GLY A 116 4.62 -9.20 -8.20
C GLY A 116 5.02 -7.85 -7.60
N GLY A 117 4.11 -6.89 -7.55
CA GLY A 117 4.33 -5.64 -6.82
C GLY A 117 4.29 -5.87 -5.29
N LEU A 118 5.13 -5.14 -4.59
CA LEU A 118 5.18 -5.18 -3.13
C LEU A 118 4.18 -4.20 -2.55
N VAL A 119 3.26 -4.69 -1.73
CA VAL A 119 2.23 -3.86 -1.07
C VAL A 119 2.37 -4.00 0.44
N ARG A 120 2.38 -2.89 1.15
CA ARG A 120 2.31 -2.84 2.62
C ARG A 120 1.23 -1.90 3.11
N VAL A 121 0.69 -2.20 4.28
CA VAL A 121 -0.31 -1.39 4.98
C VAL A 121 0.27 -0.90 6.29
N ARG A 122 0.08 0.39 6.59
CA ARG A 122 0.50 1.01 7.85
C ARG A 122 -0.70 1.62 8.56
N ALA A 123 -0.89 1.29 9.85
CA ALA A 123 -2.03 1.78 10.63
C ALA A 123 -2.03 3.31 10.84
N ALA A 124 -0.85 3.93 10.94
CA ALA A 124 -0.76 5.37 11.11
C ALA A 124 -0.91 6.11 9.78
N THR A 125 -1.65 7.22 9.80
CA THR A 125 -1.78 8.14 8.66
C THR A 125 -0.40 8.62 8.20
N LEU A 126 -0.21 8.66 6.88
CA LEU A 126 1.01 9.18 6.29
C LEU A 126 1.02 10.72 6.38
N PRO A 127 2.09 11.32 6.89
CA PRO A 127 2.18 12.77 7.01
C PRO A 127 2.23 13.47 5.64
N GLN A 128 2.72 12.74 4.62
CA GLN A 128 2.84 13.21 3.25
C GLN A 128 2.59 12.06 2.29
N GLU A 129 1.78 12.32 1.28
CA GLU A 129 1.56 11.40 0.17
C GLU A 129 2.53 11.75 -0.97
N ALA A 130 3.26 10.78 -1.45
CA ALA A 130 4.28 10.97 -2.47
C ALA A 130 4.46 9.75 -3.37
N ILE A 131 4.97 10.01 -4.58
CA ILE A 131 5.49 9.01 -5.50
C ILE A 131 6.95 9.35 -5.78
N VAL A 132 7.83 8.36 -5.70
CA VAL A 132 9.23 8.47 -6.12
C VAL A 132 9.48 7.47 -7.24
N ILE A 133 10.10 7.95 -8.34
CA ILE A 133 10.41 7.18 -9.53
C ILE A 133 11.93 7.16 -9.72
N ASP A 134 12.50 5.97 -9.76
CA ASP A 134 13.94 5.70 -10.00
C ASP A 134 14.89 6.49 -9.08
N ARG A 135 14.41 7.01 -7.94
CA ARG A 135 15.11 7.93 -7.04
C ARG A 135 15.62 9.21 -7.75
N ARG A 136 14.93 9.61 -8.80
CA ARG A 136 15.30 10.77 -9.63
C ARG A 136 14.20 11.81 -9.72
N VAL A 137 12.97 11.38 -9.65
CA VAL A 137 11.79 12.24 -9.71
C VAL A 137 10.90 11.95 -8.51
N MET A 138 10.43 13.00 -7.87
CA MET A 138 9.45 12.93 -6.79
C MET A 138 8.21 13.73 -7.17
N ILE A 139 7.06 13.19 -6.85
CA ILE A 139 5.77 13.86 -6.96
C ILE A 139 5.16 13.87 -5.56
N VAL A 140 4.88 15.05 -5.04
CA VAL A 140 4.30 15.24 -3.70
C VAL A 140 2.90 15.81 -3.84
N ALA A 141 1.93 15.18 -3.19
CA ALA A 141 0.56 15.68 -3.15
C ALA A 141 0.43 16.82 -2.13
N GLY A 142 0.02 17.97 -2.58
CA GLY A 142 -0.26 19.15 -1.77
C GLY A 142 -1.71 19.19 -1.28
N ARG A 143 -2.13 20.36 -0.83
CA ARG A 143 -3.50 20.61 -0.37
C ARG A 143 -4.47 20.81 -1.51
N HIS A 144 -5.75 20.55 -1.26
CA HIS A 144 -6.83 20.98 -2.15
C HIS A 144 -7.01 22.49 -2.06
N GLY A 145 -7.12 23.13 -3.23
CA GLY A 145 -7.41 24.55 -3.37
C GLY A 145 -8.54 24.78 -4.38
N ALA A 146 -8.82 26.03 -4.70
CA ALA A 146 -9.87 26.40 -5.66
C ALA A 146 -9.68 25.82 -7.08
N ARG A 147 -8.43 25.51 -7.46
CA ARG A 147 -8.07 24.90 -8.76
C ARG A 147 -7.88 23.39 -8.69
N GLY A 148 -8.41 22.73 -7.66
CA GLY A 148 -8.16 21.32 -7.39
C GLY A 148 -6.93 21.08 -6.49
N ARG A 149 -6.50 19.84 -6.38
CA ARG A 149 -5.31 19.49 -5.58
C ARG A 149 -4.04 19.96 -6.27
N ALA A 150 -3.14 20.57 -5.51
CA ALA A 150 -1.81 20.92 -5.99
C ALA A 150 -0.88 19.70 -5.90
N PHE A 151 0.03 19.57 -6.87
CA PHE A 151 1.08 18.55 -6.85
C PHE A 151 2.43 19.21 -7.20
N THR A 152 3.44 18.91 -6.44
CA THR A 152 4.81 19.35 -6.70
C THR A 152 5.60 18.22 -7.34
N ILE A 153 6.15 18.45 -8.53
CA ILE A 153 7.04 17.52 -9.22
C ILE A 153 8.46 18.11 -9.11
N THR A 154 9.42 17.34 -8.61
CA THR A 154 10.81 17.82 -8.50
C THR A 154 11.82 16.74 -8.84
N THR A 155 12.94 17.17 -9.40
CA THR A 155 14.13 16.37 -9.67
C THR A 155 15.32 16.77 -8.79
N ALA A 156 15.13 17.67 -7.80
CA ALA A 156 16.17 18.09 -6.87
C ALA A 156 16.68 16.89 -6.03
N PRO A 157 17.95 16.46 -6.21
CA PRO A 157 18.42 15.18 -5.66
C PRO A 157 18.29 15.09 -4.15
N ALA A 158 18.67 16.14 -3.42
CA ALA A 158 18.60 16.16 -1.96
C ALA A 158 17.16 15.99 -1.44
N LEU A 159 16.16 16.59 -2.10
CA LEU A 159 14.76 16.44 -1.74
C LEU A 159 14.25 15.05 -2.06
N VAL A 160 14.58 14.52 -3.25
CA VAL A 160 14.18 13.19 -3.67
C VAL A 160 14.76 12.12 -2.73
N GLU A 161 16.04 12.21 -2.39
CA GLU A 161 16.71 11.28 -1.47
C GLU A 161 16.13 11.35 -0.06
N GLY A 162 15.91 12.57 0.47
CA GLY A 162 15.37 12.78 1.81
C GLY A 162 13.96 12.18 1.95
N VAL A 163 13.07 12.46 0.99
CA VAL A 163 11.71 11.91 1.01
C VAL A 163 11.72 10.40 0.75
N HIS A 164 12.57 9.92 -0.17
CA HIS A 164 12.71 8.48 -0.40
C HIS A 164 13.16 7.74 0.88
N ALA A 165 14.12 8.28 1.62
CA ALA A 165 14.58 7.71 2.88
C ALA A 165 13.44 7.67 3.92
N LEU A 166 12.64 8.74 4.04
CA LEU A 166 11.47 8.77 4.92
C LEU A 166 10.42 7.74 4.50
N MET A 167 10.14 7.63 3.20
CA MET A 167 9.22 6.62 2.68
C MET A 167 9.73 5.20 2.96
N ARG A 168 11.05 4.97 2.86
CA ARG A 168 11.67 3.68 3.20
C ARG A 168 11.50 3.34 4.68
N ALA A 169 11.82 4.26 5.59
CA ALA A 169 11.61 4.05 7.03
C ALA A 169 10.14 3.76 7.35
N THR A 170 9.21 4.47 6.68
CA THR A 170 7.77 4.25 6.83
C THR A 170 7.34 2.89 6.27
N TRP A 171 7.93 2.47 5.16
CA TRP A 171 7.73 1.16 4.55
C TRP A 171 8.16 0.03 5.47
N ASP A 172 9.33 0.15 6.08
CA ASP A 172 9.87 -0.89 6.94
C ASP A 172 9.01 -1.10 8.21
N ALA A 173 8.32 -0.04 8.65
CA ALA A 173 7.32 -0.09 9.73
C ALA A 173 5.93 -0.59 9.28
N GLY A 174 5.69 -0.78 7.99
CA GLY A 174 4.44 -1.29 7.44
C GLY A 174 4.36 -2.82 7.49
N VAL A 175 3.15 -3.36 7.47
CA VAL A 175 2.85 -4.79 7.43
C VAL A 175 2.62 -5.21 5.98
N PRO A 176 3.18 -6.35 5.49
CA PRO A 176 2.84 -6.89 4.18
C PRO A 176 1.32 -7.04 4.01
N PHE A 177 0.82 -6.76 2.83
CA PHE A 177 -0.63 -6.74 2.56
C PHE A 177 -1.31 -8.08 2.83
N ALA A 178 -0.67 -9.19 2.45
CA ALA A 178 -1.19 -10.53 2.74
C ALA A 178 -1.31 -10.79 4.25
N ASP A 179 -0.29 -10.40 5.03
CA ASP A 179 -0.31 -10.57 6.48
C ASP A 179 -1.35 -9.64 7.14
N TYR A 180 -1.56 -8.46 6.56
CA TYR A 180 -2.59 -7.53 7.04
C TYR A 180 -3.99 -8.12 6.85
N LEU A 181 -4.30 -8.65 5.67
CA LEU A 181 -5.58 -9.32 5.39
C LEU A 181 -5.80 -10.54 6.28
N ALA A 182 -4.78 -11.39 6.43
CA ALA A 182 -4.86 -12.55 7.31
C ALA A 182 -5.20 -12.16 8.76
N ARG A 183 -4.74 -11.00 9.21
CA ARG A 183 -5.09 -10.46 10.54
C ARG A 183 -6.53 -9.97 10.62
N GLU A 184 -7.02 -9.29 9.58
CA GLU A 184 -8.43 -8.87 9.49
C GLU A 184 -9.37 -10.08 9.44
N ASP A 185 -9.08 -11.05 8.59
CA ASP A 185 -9.90 -12.27 8.43
C ASP A 185 -9.88 -13.15 9.68
N SER A 186 -8.82 -13.06 10.50
CA SER A 186 -8.73 -13.83 11.75
C SER A 186 -9.69 -13.39 12.85
N GLY A 187 -10.29 -12.21 12.72
CA GLY A 187 -11.13 -11.59 13.76
C GLY A 187 -10.39 -11.27 15.06
N LEU A 188 -9.06 -11.32 15.06
CA LEU A 188 -8.24 -11.05 16.24
C LEU A 188 -8.06 -9.54 16.44
N ASP A 189 -8.43 -9.05 17.61
CA ASP A 189 -8.17 -7.66 18.00
C ASP A 189 -6.66 -7.37 18.21
N ALA A 190 -6.30 -6.09 18.28
CA ALA A 190 -4.91 -5.67 18.45
C ALA A 190 -4.26 -6.25 19.71
N GLN A 191 -5.06 -6.49 20.77
CA GLN A 191 -4.61 -7.05 22.02
C GLN A 191 -4.33 -8.56 21.87
N ALA A 192 -5.19 -9.30 21.17
CA ALA A 192 -4.98 -10.70 20.85
C ALA A 192 -3.71 -10.90 19.99
N LEU A 193 -3.49 -10.05 19.00
CA LEU A 193 -2.25 -10.05 18.20
C LEU A 193 -1.01 -9.74 19.03
N ALA A 194 -1.09 -8.84 20.02
CA ALA A 194 0.02 -8.56 20.94
C ALA A 194 0.34 -9.77 21.82
N VAL A 195 -0.70 -10.46 22.31
CA VAL A 195 -0.53 -11.73 23.09
C VAL A 195 0.08 -12.81 22.19
N LEU A 196 -0.39 -12.96 20.96
CA LEU A 196 0.15 -13.93 20.01
C LEU A 196 1.64 -13.71 19.72
N ARG A 197 2.05 -12.44 19.53
CA ARG A 197 3.48 -12.10 19.36
C ARG A 197 4.31 -12.44 20.59
N ALA A 198 3.78 -12.21 21.79
CA ALA A 198 4.46 -12.56 23.02
C ALA A 198 4.63 -14.09 23.17
N LEU A 199 3.62 -14.87 22.74
CA LEU A 199 3.69 -16.33 22.66
C LEU A 199 4.72 -16.80 21.62
N ALA A 200 4.70 -16.23 20.44
CA ALA A 200 5.64 -16.55 19.36
C ALA A 200 7.10 -16.24 19.75
N ALA A 201 7.32 -15.21 20.57
CA ALA A 201 8.60 -14.89 21.15
C ALA A 201 9.04 -15.82 22.30
N GLY A 202 8.26 -16.87 22.61
CA GLY A 202 8.58 -17.83 23.67
C GLY A 202 8.47 -17.28 25.09
N LEU A 203 7.79 -16.15 25.31
CA LEU A 203 7.66 -15.54 26.62
C LEU A 203 6.78 -16.38 27.56
N THR A 204 7.17 -16.44 28.83
CA THR A 204 6.32 -16.99 29.89
C THR A 204 5.09 -16.14 30.08
N ASP A 205 4.02 -16.70 30.69
CA ASP A 205 2.78 -15.93 30.94
C ASP A 205 3.04 -14.63 31.72
N ALA A 206 3.93 -14.67 32.69
CA ALA A 206 4.26 -13.49 33.49
C ALA A 206 5.04 -12.44 32.68
N ALA A 207 5.97 -12.87 31.82
CA ALA A 207 6.74 -11.98 30.97
C ALA A 207 5.86 -11.41 29.84
N GLY A 208 5.04 -12.26 29.21
CA GLY A 208 4.07 -11.85 28.19
C GLY A 208 3.04 -10.86 28.71
N ALA A 209 2.46 -11.14 29.88
CA ALA A 209 1.50 -10.24 30.52
C ALA A 209 2.10 -8.84 30.80
N ARG A 210 3.33 -8.80 31.33
CA ARG A 210 4.04 -7.51 31.53
C ARG A 210 4.27 -6.77 30.22
N ARG A 211 4.72 -7.49 29.19
CA ARG A 211 5.00 -6.89 27.87
C ARG A 211 3.77 -6.28 27.21
N VAL A 212 2.60 -6.91 27.41
CA VAL A 212 1.33 -6.47 26.82
C VAL A 212 0.56 -5.52 27.77
N GLY A 213 1.08 -5.26 28.97
CA GLY A 213 0.43 -4.33 29.93
C GLY A 213 -0.85 -4.87 30.56
N MET A 214 -0.95 -6.18 30.82
CA MET A 214 -2.15 -6.79 31.42
C MET A 214 -1.79 -7.70 32.60
N SER A 215 -2.82 -8.09 33.40
CA SER A 215 -2.64 -9.08 34.47
C SER A 215 -2.35 -10.47 33.90
N VAL A 216 -1.62 -11.32 34.63
CA VAL A 216 -1.34 -12.70 34.24
C VAL A 216 -2.65 -13.50 34.04
N ARG A 217 -3.68 -13.24 34.87
CA ARG A 217 -5.00 -13.88 34.72
C ARG A 217 -5.64 -13.50 33.38
N THR A 218 -5.62 -12.21 33.01
CA THR A 218 -6.15 -11.73 31.73
C THR A 218 -5.36 -12.31 30.57
N TYR A 219 -4.04 -12.35 30.67
CA TYR A 219 -3.17 -12.93 29.66
C TYR A 219 -3.49 -14.40 29.39
N ARG A 220 -3.62 -15.21 30.45
CA ARG A 220 -3.99 -16.63 30.31
C ARG A 220 -5.35 -16.83 29.64
N ARG A 221 -6.33 -16.00 30.02
CA ARG A 221 -7.64 -16.03 29.34
C ARG A 221 -7.51 -15.73 27.86
N ARG A 222 -6.77 -14.67 27.48
CA ARG A 222 -6.54 -14.31 26.07
C ARG A 222 -5.80 -15.41 25.31
N VAL A 223 -4.84 -16.08 25.96
CA VAL A 223 -4.16 -17.24 25.34
C VAL A 223 -5.16 -18.37 25.07
N ALA A 224 -6.08 -18.68 25.98
CA ALA A 224 -7.10 -19.68 25.75
C ALA A 224 -8.07 -19.30 24.61
N GLU A 225 -8.50 -18.03 24.56
CA GLU A 225 -9.32 -17.50 23.45
C GLU A 225 -8.58 -17.65 22.11
N LEU A 226 -7.30 -17.29 22.06
CA LEU A 226 -6.44 -17.44 20.87
C LEU A 226 -6.31 -18.89 20.43
N MET A 227 -6.10 -19.83 21.37
CA MET A 227 -6.02 -21.25 21.05
C MET A 227 -7.31 -21.76 20.41
N SER A 228 -8.46 -21.29 20.90
CA SER A 228 -9.77 -21.63 20.31
C SER A 228 -9.93 -21.09 18.90
N VAL A 229 -9.62 -19.79 18.66
CA VAL A 229 -9.71 -19.16 17.33
C VAL A 229 -8.76 -19.79 16.33
N LEU A 230 -7.58 -20.21 16.80
CA LEU A 230 -6.56 -20.85 15.96
C LEU A 230 -6.77 -22.38 15.82
N GLU A 231 -7.83 -22.92 16.43
CA GLU A 231 -8.13 -24.37 16.43
C GLU A 231 -6.93 -25.20 16.89
N ALA A 232 -6.29 -24.76 17.97
CA ALA A 232 -5.05 -25.33 18.47
C ALA A 232 -5.24 -26.02 19.82
N GLY A 233 -4.83 -27.28 19.92
CA GLY A 233 -4.82 -28.04 21.18
C GLY A 233 -3.63 -27.74 22.09
N SER A 234 -2.63 -27.00 21.61
CA SER A 234 -1.44 -26.59 22.38
C SER A 234 -0.94 -25.24 21.94
N ARG A 235 -0.14 -24.57 22.82
CA ARG A 235 0.50 -23.27 22.48
C ARG A 235 1.44 -23.39 21.29
N PHE A 236 2.15 -24.51 21.17
CA PHE A 236 3.01 -24.78 20.02
C PHE A 236 2.19 -24.86 18.73
N GLN A 237 1.10 -25.62 18.75
CA GLN A 237 0.19 -25.71 17.59
C GLN A 237 -0.44 -24.37 17.26
N ALA A 238 -0.80 -23.57 18.26
CA ALA A 238 -1.28 -22.20 18.03
C ALA A 238 -0.23 -21.34 17.31
N GLY A 239 1.04 -21.43 17.70
CA GLY A 239 2.14 -20.75 17.00
C GLY A 239 2.30 -21.20 15.55
N VAL A 240 2.25 -22.51 15.29
CA VAL A 240 2.32 -23.06 13.92
C VAL A 240 1.12 -22.63 13.08
N ASN A 241 -0.09 -22.71 13.61
CA ASN A 241 -1.31 -22.31 12.90
C ASN A 241 -1.32 -20.79 12.63
N ALA A 242 -0.87 -19.99 13.60
CA ALA A 242 -0.71 -18.55 13.43
C ALA A 242 0.32 -18.20 12.34
N SER A 243 1.46 -18.89 12.31
CA SER A 243 2.47 -18.72 11.28
C SER A 243 1.95 -19.06 9.89
N ARG A 244 1.23 -20.18 9.75
CA ARG A 244 0.58 -20.57 8.47
C ARG A 244 -0.45 -19.57 8.00
N ARG A 245 -1.11 -18.86 8.91
CA ARG A 245 -2.10 -17.80 8.63
C ARG A 245 -1.44 -16.40 8.49
N GLY A 246 -0.10 -16.28 8.50
CA GLY A 246 0.61 -14.99 8.40
C GLY A 246 0.45 -14.07 9.62
N LEU A 247 -0.03 -14.59 10.76
CA LEU A 247 -0.36 -13.78 11.95
C LEU A 247 0.84 -13.46 12.84
N THR A 248 1.94 -14.18 12.70
CA THR A 248 3.15 -14.04 13.52
C THR A 248 4.21 -13.15 12.90
N GLY A 249 4.00 -12.57 11.73
CA GLY A 249 4.94 -11.79 10.90
C GLY A 249 6.19 -11.30 11.62
N ALA A 250 7.34 -11.66 11.04
CA ALA A 250 8.66 -11.24 11.49
C ALA A 250 8.81 -9.71 11.40
#